data_18bd7d80c51b7853894bf892f2252cb0
#
_entry.id   18bd7d80c51b7853894bf892f2252cb0
#
_cell.length_a   1.000
_cell.length_b   1.000
_cell.length_c   1.000
_cell.angle_alpha   90.00
_cell.angle_beta   90.00
_cell.angle_gamma   90.00
#
_symmetry.space_group_name_H-M   'P 1'
#
loop_
_entity.id
_entity.type
_entity.pdbx_description
1 polymer ?
#
loop_
_entity_poly.entity_id
_entity_poly.type
_entity_poly.pdbx_seq_one_letter_code
_entity_poly.pdbx_strand_id
1 'polypeptide(L)' 'MDYKKINMYNRLRDHFVPSSVLDDIFESESDIKTLEAAYDSLVEDGFSEDSAAKEIADLVFKETGIDPDYGFEEEE' A
#
# COMPACT_ATOMS: atom_id res chain seq x y z
N MET A 1 -5.11 -19.21 5.28
CA MET A 1 -5.03 -17.92 5.92
C MET A 1 -3.74 -17.23 5.55
N ASP A 2 -3.84 -16.00 5.22
CA ASP A 2 -2.70 -15.33 4.64
C ASP A 2 -2.26 -14.19 5.52
N TYR A 3 -1.33 -14.48 6.40
CA TYR A 3 -0.82 -13.47 7.32
C TYR A 3 -0.15 -12.33 6.59
N LYS A 4 0.46 -12.61 5.45
CA LYS A 4 1.13 -11.58 4.69
C LYS A 4 0.12 -10.54 4.22
N LYS A 5 -1.04 -10.98 3.76
CA LYS A 5 -2.07 -10.06 3.34
C LYS A 5 -2.55 -9.19 4.48
N ILE A 6 -2.79 -9.81 5.63
CA ILE A 6 -3.27 -9.09 6.79
C ILE A 6 -2.25 -8.06 7.24
N ASN A 7 -0.98 -8.46 7.28
CA ASN A 7 0.08 -7.55 7.68
C ASN A 7 0.19 -6.40 6.72
N MET A 8 0.13 -6.68 5.43
CA MET A 8 0.25 -5.64 4.43
C MET A 8 -0.92 -4.67 4.52
N TYR A 9 -2.12 -5.19 4.73
CA TYR A 9 -3.31 -4.36 4.88
C TYR A 9 -3.12 -3.38 6.04
N ASN A 10 -2.70 -3.92 7.19
CA ASN A 10 -2.55 -3.09 8.38
C ASN A 10 -1.46 -2.05 8.21
N ARG A 11 -0.37 -2.42 7.58
CA ARG A 11 0.71 -1.47 7.38
C ARG A 11 0.33 -0.37 6.41
N LEU A 12 -0.40 -0.72 5.37
CA LEU A 12 -0.84 0.28 4.41
C LEU A 12 -1.83 1.25 5.06
N ARG A 13 -2.66 0.74 5.95
CA ARG A 13 -3.55 1.62 6.70
C ARG A 13 -2.74 2.59 7.55
N ASP A 14 -1.67 2.11 8.15
CA ASP A 14 -0.81 2.97 8.96
C ASP A 14 -0.17 4.07 8.14
N HIS A 15 0.00 3.83 6.85
CA HIS A 15 0.58 4.83 5.98
C HIS A 15 -0.48 5.63 5.24
N PHE A 16 -1.67 5.70 5.82
CA PHE A 16 -2.73 6.60 5.38
C PHE A 16 -3.42 6.19 4.08
N VAL A 17 -3.30 4.95 3.68
CA VAL A 17 -4.08 4.46 2.55
C VAL A 17 -5.53 4.30 3.02
N PRO A 18 -6.50 4.96 2.37
CA PRO A 18 -7.89 4.87 2.82
C PRO A 18 -8.40 3.44 2.75
N SER A 19 -9.27 3.09 3.70
CA SER A 19 -9.77 1.72 3.75
C SER A 19 -10.59 1.37 2.52
N SER A 20 -11.27 2.32 1.91
CA SER A 20 -12.01 2.01 0.69
C SER A 20 -11.08 1.62 -0.44
N VAL A 21 -9.92 2.25 -0.51
CA VAL A 21 -8.92 1.89 -1.51
C VAL A 21 -8.35 0.53 -1.19
N LEU A 22 -8.07 0.26 0.09
CA LEU A 22 -7.56 -1.03 0.49
C LEU A 22 -8.55 -2.13 0.16
N ASP A 23 -9.82 -1.88 0.40
CA ASP A 23 -10.85 -2.87 0.09
C ASP A 23 -10.87 -3.19 -1.39
N ASP A 24 -10.76 -2.16 -2.23
CA ASP A 24 -10.74 -2.38 -3.67
C ASP A 24 -9.54 -3.21 -4.08
N ILE A 25 -8.38 -2.88 -3.54
CA ILE A 25 -7.16 -3.61 -3.89
C ILE A 25 -7.25 -5.05 -3.43
N PHE A 26 -7.76 -5.25 -2.22
CA PHE A 26 -7.77 -6.58 -1.64
C PHE A 26 -8.91 -7.43 -2.15
N GLU A 27 -9.80 -6.85 -2.95
CA GLU A 27 -10.78 -7.65 -3.66
C GLU A 27 -10.23 -8.18 -4.98
N SER A 28 -9.19 -7.55 -5.49
CA SER A 28 -8.61 -7.97 -6.77
C SER A 28 -7.39 -8.82 -6.52
N GLU A 29 -7.45 -10.08 -6.88
CA GLU A 29 -6.32 -10.96 -6.68
C GLU A 29 -5.11 -10.53 -7.47
N SER A 30 -5.31 -9.99 -8.65
CA SER A 30 -4.21 -9.50 -9.45
C SER A 30 -3.46 -8.39 -8.76
N ASP A 31 -4.20 -7.45 -8.19
CA ASP A 31 -3.59 -6.31 -7.52
C ASP A 31 -2.84 -6.77 -6.29
N ILE A 32 -3.44 -7.69 -5.54
CA ILE A 32 -2.79 -8.19 -4.34
C ILE A 32 -1.48 -8.87 -4.70
N LYS A 33 -1.49 -9.70 -5.72
CA LYS A 33 -0.29 -10.40 -6.12
C LYS A 33 0.80 -9.43 -6.54
N THR A 34 0.43 -8.40 -7.26
CA THR A 34 1.37 -7.39 -7.69
C THR A 34 2.00 -6.69 -6.49
N LEU A 35 1.17 -6.32 -5.53
CA LEU A 35 1.68 -5.64 -4.35
C LEU A 35 2.52 -6.55 -3.48
N GLU A 36 2.12 -7.79 -3.36
CA GLU A 36 2.91 -8.74 -2.58
C GLU A 36 4.27 -8.96 -3.19
N ALA A 37 4.32 -9.09 -4.51
CA ALA A 37 5.59 -9.28 -5.19
C ALA A 37 6.49 -8.06 -4.99
N ALA A 38 5.93 -6.87 -5.09
CA ALA A 38 6.69 -5.65 -4.89
C ALA A 38 7.20 -5.56 -3.45
N TYR A 39 6.34 -5.91 -2.51
CA TYR A 39 6.68 -5.87 -1.10
C TYR A 39 7.86 -6.83 -0.82
N ASP A 40 7.75 -8.05 -1.32
CA ASP A 40 8.79 -9.04 -1.12
C ASP A 40 10.11 -8.58 -1.75
N SER A 41 10.05 -7.99 -2.93
CA SER A 41 11.25 -7.49 -3.58
C SER A 41 11.93 -6.42 -2.74
N LEU A 42 11.15 -5.53 -2.16
CA LEU A 42 11.71 -4.47 -1.35
C LEU A 42 12.37 -5.03 -0.10
N VAL A 43 11.73 -5.98 0.54
CA VAL A 43 12.30 -6.59 1.73
C VAL A 43 13.60 -7.32 1.37
N GLU A 44 13.61 -7.99 0.23
CA GLU A 44 14.82 -8.67 -0.20
C GLU A 44 15.95 -7.70 -0.50
N ASP A 45 15.60 -6.51 -0.94
CA ASP A 45 16.59 -5.49 -1.21
C ASP A 45 17.18 -4.87 0.05
N GLY A 46 16.64 -5.20 1.19
CA GLY A 46 17.14 -4.68 2.44
C GLY A 46 16.25 -3.67 3.12
N PHE A 47 15.07 -3.43 2.58
CA PHE A 47 14.14 -2.53 3.22
C PHE A 47 13.52 -3.21 4.43
N SER A 48 13.27 -2.45 5.49
CA SER A 48 12.50 -2.99 6.60
C SER A 48 11.07 -3.16 6.14
N GLU A 49 10.31 -3.94 6.88
CA GLU A 49 8.92 -4.16 6.53
C GLU A 49 8.16 -2.84 6.49
N ASP A 50 8.48 -1.96 7.40
CA ASP A 50 7.81 -0.67 7.46
C ASP A 50 8.16 0.19 6.25
N SER A 51 9.43 0.22 5.89
CA SER A 51 9.86 0.98 4.72
C SER A 51 9.27 0.39 3.44
N ALA A 52 9.23 -0.91 3.35
CA ALA A 52 8.63 -1.57 2.19
C ALA A 52 7.16 -1.19 2.09
N ALA A 53 6.45 -1.20 3.21
CA ALA A 53 5.04 -0.84 3.21
C ALA A 53 4.85 0.61 2.77
N LYS A 54 5.76 1.49 3.17
CA LYS A 54 5.68 2.87 2.75
C LYS A 54 5.81 3.00 1.24
N GLU A 55 6.74 2.25 0.66
CA GLU A 55 6.91 2.27 -0.78
C GLU A 55 5.67 1.73 -1.48
N ILE A 56 5.08 0.69 -0.92
CA ILE A 56 3.87 0.13 -1.49
C ILE A 56 2.74 1.15 -1.40
N ALA A 57 2.63 1.84 -0.28
CA ALA A 57 1.60 2.87 -0.13
C ALA A 57 1.78 3.97 -1.18
N ASP A 58 3.02 4.40 -1.40
CA ASP A 58 3.29 5.39 -2.45
C ASP A 58 2.85 4.89 -3.81
N LEU A 59 3.11 3.64 -4.09
CA LEU A 59 2.71 3.05 -5.34
C LEU A 59 1.19 3.06 -5.47
N VAL A 60 0.49 2.72 -4.41
CA VAL A 60 -0.97 2.74 -4.41
C VAL A 60 -1.49 4.15 -4.67
N PHE A 61 -0.89 5.14 -4.02
CA PHE A 61 -1.31 6.51 -4.23
C PHE A 61 -1.11 6.94 -5.68
N LYS A 62 -0.01 6.51 -6.28
CA LYS A 62 0.23 6.82 -7.68
C LYS A 62 -0.78 6.16 -8.59
N GLU A 63 -1.07 4.89 -8.32
CA GLU A 63 -1.98 4.14 -9.16
C GLU A 63 -3.40 4.65 -9.09
N THR A 64 -3.82 5.07 -7.91
CA THR A 64 -5.19 5.52 -7.73
C THR A 64 -5.34 7.01 -7.95
N GLY A 65 -4.23 7.71 -8.05
CA GLY A 65 -4.29 9.17 -8.21
C GLY A 65 -4.54 9.89 -6.91
N ILE A 66 -4.50 9.20 -5.80
CA ILE A 66 -4.66 9.81 -4.49
C ILE A 66 -3.30 10.17 -3.95
N ASP A 67 -3.18 11.38 -3.41
CA ASP A 67 -1.91 11.85 -2.89
C ASP A 67 -2.10 12.11 -1.40
N PRO A 68 -1.24 11.63 -0.54
CA PRO A 68 -1.41 11.87 0.89
C PRO A 68 -1.42 13.35 1.24
N ASP A 69 -0.75 14.17 0.45
CA ASP A 69 -0.76 15.60 0.68
C ASP A 69 -1.87 16.32 0.00
N TYR A 70 -2.60 15.63 -0.85
CA TYR A 70 -3.57 16.27 -1.69
C TYR A 70 -4.68 16.92 -0.87
N GLY A 71 -5.10 16.24 0.15
CA GLY A 71 -6.18 16.74 0.97
C GLY A 71 -5.79 17.98 1.74
N PHE A 72 -4.52 18.19 1.94
CA PHE A 72 -4.08 19.33 2.70
C PHE A 72 -3.94 20.56 1.86
N GLU A 73 -3.66 20.41 0.59
CA GLU A 73 -3.47 21.58 -0.18
C GLU A 73 -4.59 21.91 -1.01
N GLU A 74 -5.57 21.07 -1.05
CA GLU A 74 -6.62 21.35 -1.94
C GLU A 74 -7.37 22.55 -1.54
N GLU A 75 -7.14 23.04 -0.36
CA GLU A 75 -7.90 24.14 0.00
C GLU A 75 -7.50 25.35 -0.71
N GLU A 76 -6.42 25.33 -1.38
CA GLU A 76 -6.13 26.51 -2.04
C GLU A 76 -6.92 26.73 -3.17
#